data_ffea27fbf2a022433b4bc98be1b1ef09
#
_entry.id   ffea27fbf2a022433b4bc98be1b1ef09
#
_cell.length_a   1.000
_cell.length_b   1.000
_cell.length_c   1.000
_cell.angle_alpha   90.00
_cell.angle_beta   90.00
_cell.angle_gamma   90.00
#
_symmetry.space_group_name_H-M   'P 1'
#
loop_
_entity.id
_entity.type
_entity.pdbx_description
1 polymer ?
#
loop_
_entity_poly.entity_id
_entity_poly.type
_entity_poly.pdbx_seq_one_letter_code
_entity_poly.pdbx_strand_id
1 'polypeptide(L)'
;MKKKNLTSLDEFVDKHYGVRGTKKREKFEKGYETFKLGVMLQQARQEKGLTQEQVAELSGTNKSYISKLEKDLKDVRFSTLQRIITEGLGGRLEISIKF
;
A
#
# COMPACT_ATOMS: atom_id res chain seq x y z
N MET A 1 -0.18 -1.90 17.07
CA MET A 1 -0.65 -1.15 15.91
C MET A 1 -0.06 -1.64 14.62
N LYS A 2 1.25 -1.52 14.49
CA LYS A 2 1.91 -2.00 13.28
C LYS A 2 1.72 -3.49 13.10
N LYS A 3 1.81 -4.27 14.19
CA LYS A 3 1.60 -5.70 14.14
C LYS A 3 0.18 -6.05 13.69
N LYS A 4 -0.79 -5.28 14.16
CA LYS A 4 -2.17 -5.51 13.79
C LYS A 4 -2.38 -5.33 12.28
N ASN A 5 -1.80 -4.27 11.72
CA ASN A 5 -1.91 -4.02 10.28
C ASN A 5 -1.21 -5.10 9.48
N LEU A 6 -0.03 -5.53 9.93
CA LEU A 6 0.70 -6.60 9.26
C LEU A 6 -0.06 -7.91 9.31
N THR A 7 -0.68 -8.21 10.48
CA THR A 7 -1.47 -9.43 10.63
C THR A 7 -2.66 -9.43 9.66
N SER A 8 -3.35 -8.29 9.57
CA SER A 8 -4.48 -8.17 8.64
C SER A 8 -4.05 -8.38 7.20
N LEU A 9 -2.89 -7.85 6.84
CA LEU A 9 -2.35 -8.00 5.50
C LEU A 9 -1.97 -9.44 5.22
N ASP A 10 -1.34 -10.11 6.18
CA ASP A 10 -0.96 -11.50 6.04
C ASP A 10 -2.19 -12.38 5.84
N GLU A 11 -3.24 -12.12 6.59
CA GLU A 11 -4.50 -12.85 6.45
C GLU A 11 -5.10 -12.65 5.07
N PHE A 12 -5.07 -11.42 4.58
CA PHE A 12 -5.57 -11.10 3.25
C PHE A 12 -4.79 -11.86 2.18
N VAL A 13 -3.48 -11.87 2.29
CA VAL A 13 -2.62 -12.55 1.34
C VAL A 13 -2.87 -14.06 1.35
N ASP A 14 -2.94 -14.66 2.54
CA ASP A 14 -3.19 -16.09 2.65
C ASP A 14 -4.54 -16.48 2.05
N LYS A 15 -5.54 -15.64 2.28
CA LYS A 15 -6.89 -15.90 1.79
C LYS A 15 -6.98 -15.82 0.27
N HIS A 16 -6.30 -14.86 -0.34
CA HIS A 16 -6.47 -14.59 -1.78
C HIS A 16 -5.39 -15.24 -2.63
N TYR A 17 -4.22 -15.51 -2.08
CA TYR A 17 -3.07 -16.01 -2.85
C TYR A 17 -2.55 -17.36 -2.37
N GLY A 18 -3.15 -17.92 -1.33
CA GLY A 18 -2.74 -19.21 -0.81
C GLY A 18 -1.65 -19.09 0.24
N VAL A 19 -1.44 -20.20 0.97
CA VAL A 19 -0.43 -20.22 2.02
C VAL A 19 0.98 -20.37 1.43
N ARG A 20 1.97 -20.05 2.24
CA ARG A 20 3.37 -20.15 1.82
C ARG A 20 3.71 -21.57 1.40
N GLY A 21 4.57 -21.69 0.41
CA GLY A 21 5.01 -22.96 -0.11
C GLY A 21 4.25 -23.45 -1.32
N THR A 22 3.13 -22.82 -1.67
CA THR A 22 2.43 -23.17 -2.90
C THR A 22 3.04 -22.41 -4.07
N LYS A 23 2.94 -22.99 -5.27
CA LYS A 23 3.45 -22.34 -6.47
C LYS A 23 2.78 -20.99 -6.72
N LYS A 24 1.50 -20.92 -6.45
CA LYS A 24 0.75 -19.68 -6.61
C LYS A 24 1.30 -18.60 -5.69
N ARG A 25 1.60 -18.95 -4.45
CA ARG A 25 2.15 -18.02 -3.49
C ARG A 25 3.56 -17.60 -3.85
N GLU A 26 4.37 -18.52 -4.38
CA GLU A 26 5.74 -18.20 -4.78
C GLU A 26 5.76 -17.18 -5.92
N LYS A 27 4.90 -17.35 -6.90
CA LYS A 27 4.79 -16.36 -7.98
C LYS A 27 4.35 -15.01 -7.46
N PHE A 28 3.41 -15.02 -6.52
CA PHE A 28 2.94 -13.79 -5.92
C PHE A 28 4.04 -13.07 -5.16
N GLU A 29 4.86 -13.81 -4.43
CA GLU A 29 5.88 -13.19 -3.57
C GLU A 29 6.93 -12.41 -4.34
N LYS A 30 7.11 -12.68 -5.63
CA LYS A 30 8.03 -11.89 -6.44
C LYS A 30 7.63 -10.43 -6.52
N GLY A 31 6.32 -10.13 -6.48
CA GLY A 31 5.82 -8.77 -6.46
C GLY A 31 5.20 -8.39 -5.13
N TYR A 32 5.46 -9.19 -4.09
CA TYR A 32 4.77 -9.04 -2.81
C TYR A 32 5.01 -7.68 -2.15
N GLU A 33 6.24 -7.19 -2.21
CA GLU A 33 6.58 -5.92 -1.55
C GLU A 33 5.78 -4.75 -2.10
N THR A 34 5.69 -4.64 -3.42
CA THR A 34 4.96 -3.54 -4.03
C THR A 34 3.46 -3.68 -3.84
N PHE A 35 2.97 -4.91 -3.89
CA PHE A 35 1.56 -5.19 -3.61
C PHE A 35 1.22 -4.84 -2.16
N LYS A 36 2.07 -5.25 -1.23
CA LYS A 36 1.88 -5.00 0.20
C LYS A 36 1.80 -3.50 0.49
N LEU A 37 2.68 -2.72 -0.11
CA LEU A 37 2.69 -1.28 0.09
C LEU A 37 1.42 -0.64 -0.47
N GLY A 38 0.95 -1.13 -1.62
CA GLY A 38 -0.29 -0.64 -2.20
C GLY A 38 -1.49 -0.90 -1.30
N VAL A 39 -1.56 -2.10 -0.74
CA VAL A 39 -2.65 -2.45 0.18
C VAL A 39 -2.58 -1.60 1.45
N MET A 40 -1.39 -1.37 1.96
CA MET A 40 -1.23 -0.53 3.15
C MET A 40 -1.69 0.91 2.88
N LEU A 41 -1.39 1.42 1.70
CA LEU A 41 -1.84 2.74 1.30
C LEU A 41 -3.36 2.80 1.25
N GLN A 42 -3.98 1.79 0.65
CA GLN A 42 -5.43 1.71 0.56
C GLN A 42 -6.07 1.64 1.95
N GLN A 43 -5.53 0.81 2.83
CA GLN A 43 -6.05 0.67 4.18
C GLN A 43 -5.96 1.98 4.95
N ALA A 44 -4.84 2.67 4.84
CA ALA A 44 -4.65 3.96 5.51
C ALA A 44 -5.68 4.96 5.02
N ARG A 45 -5.93 4.99 3.71
CA ARG A 45 -6.93 5.88 3.14
C ARG A 45 -8.32 5.56 3.68
N GLN A 46 -8.68 4.28 3.71
CA GLN A 46 -9.99 3.87 4.18
C GLN A 46 -10.19 4.18 5.67
N GLU A 47 -9.14 4.00 6.47
CA GLU A 47 -9.20 4.34 7.89
C GLU A 47 -9.41 5.82 8.12
N LYS A 48 -8.92 6.65 7.20
CA LYS A 48 -9.14 8.10 7.28
C LYS A 48 -10.49 8.51 6.72
N GLY A 49 -11.24 7.57 6.15
CA GLY A 49 -12.55 7.86 5.58
C GLY A 49 -12.48 8.68 4.29
N LEU A 50 -11.37 8.57 3.56
CA LEU A 50 -11.16 9.35 2.34
C LEU A 50 -11.36 8.50 1.10
N THR A 51 -11.88 9.13 0.05
CA THR A 51 -11.96 8.49 -1.26
C THR A 51 -10.63 8.62 -1.99
N GLN A 52 -10.43 7.81 -3.02
CA GLN A 52 -9.24 7.94 -3.86
C GLN A 52 -9.14 9.34 -4.48
N GLU A 53 -10.29 9.88 -4.86
CA GLU A 53 -10.34 11.21 -5.45
C GLU A 53 -9.93 12.29 -4.46
N GLN A 54 -10.38 12.16 -3.21
CA GLN A 54 -10.01 13.13 -2.17
C GLN A 54 -8.51 13.09 -1.87
N VAL A 55 -7.93 11.90 -1.76
CA VAL A 55 -6.49 11.77 -1.53
C VAL A 55 -5.72 12.36 -2.71
N ALA A 56 -6.18 12.08 -3.92
CA ALA A 56 -5.55 12.60 -5.13
C ALA A 56 -5.55 14.13 -5.13
N GLU A 57 -6.69 14.72 -4.80
CA GLU A 57 -6.82 16.18 -4.76
C GLU A 57 -5.89 16.80 -3.73
N LEU A 58 -5.86 16.20 -2.52
CA LEU A 58 -5.03 16.73 -1.44
C LEU A 58 -3.54 16.61 -1.74
N SER A 59 -3.15 15.61 -2.50
CA SER A 59 -1.74 15.35 -2.80
C SER A 59 -1.31 15.85 -4.18
N GLY A 60 -2.19 16.52 -4.91
CA GLY A 60 -1.83 17.10 -6.20
C GLY A 60 -1.66 16.09 -7.33
N THR A 61 -2.43 15.01 -7.29
CA THR A 61 -2.41 14.01 -8.34
C THR A 61 -3.84 13.72 -8.80
N ASN A 62 -4.12 12.56 -9.38
CA ASN A 62 -5.45 12.23 -9.85
C ASN A 62 -5.87 10.86 -9.35
N LYS A 63 -7.17 10.59 -9.44
CA LYS A 63 -7.75 9.36 -8.93
C LYS A 63 -7.16 8.12 -9.59
N SER A 64 -6.93 8.16 -10.90
CA SER A 64 -6.38 7.03 -11.63
C SER A 64 -5.00 6.64 -11.09
N TYR A 65 -4.19 7.64 -10.77
CA TYR A 65 -2.87 7.41 -10.23
C TYR A 65 -2.94 6.76 -8.85
N ILE A 66 -3.80 7.26 -7.98
CA ILE A 66 -3.99 6.68 -6.65
C ILE A 66 -4.49 5.24 -6.76
N SER A 67 -5.47 5.02 -7.64
CA SER A 67 -6.00 3.67 -7.85
C SER A 67 -4.92 2.70 -8.31
N LYS A 68 -4.05 3.15 -9.20
CA LYS A 68 -2.94 2.34 -9.69
C LYS A 68 -1.96 1.99 -8.59
N LEU A 69 -1.61 2.99 -7.75
CA LEU A 69 -0.68 2.77 -6.65
C LEU A 69 -1.23 1.79 -5.62
N GLU A 70 -2.52 1.85 -5.35
CA GLU A 70 -3.14 0.96 -4.37
C GLU A 70 -3.16 -0.49 -4.85
N LYS A 71 -3.14 -0.70 -6.16
CA LYS A 71 -3.07 -2.05 -6.71
C LYS A 71 -1.65 -2.59 -6.70
N ASP A 72 -0.68 -1.74 -7.01
CA ASP A 72 0.71 -2.14 -7.07
C ASP A 72 1.58 -0.89 -7.02
N LEU A 73 2.28 -0.71 -5.92
CA LEU A 73 3.04 0.52 -5.67
C LEU A 73 4.47 0.37 -6.20
N LYS A 74 4.60 0.18 -7.51
CA LYS A 74 5.91 0.13 -8.14
C LYS A 74 6.10 1.34 -9.03
N ASP A 75 7.34 1.67 -9.29
CA ASP A 75 7.71 2.80 -10.16
C ASP A 75 7.18 4.13 -9.67
N VAL A 76 7.04 4.28 -8.35
CA VAL A 76 6.63 5.54 -7.75
C VAL A 76 7.87 6.24 -7.21
N ARG A 77 7.93 7.56 -7.42
CA ARG A 77 9.01 8.35 -6.84
C ARG A 77 8.81 8.47 -5.34
N PHE A 78 9.89 8.40 -4.60
CA PHE A 78 9.83 8.56 -3.15
C PHE A 78 9.17 9.88 -2.75
N SER A 79 9.51 10.96 -3.43
CA SER A 79 8.93 12.27 -3.12
C SER A 79 7.43 12.31 -3.36
N THR A 80 6.96 11.62 -4.40
CA THR A 80 5.53 11.53 -4.68
C THR A 80 4.81 10.73 -3.61
N LEU A 81 5.37 9.60 -3.23
CA LEU A 81 4.79 8.77 -2.17
C LEU A 81 4.73 9.53 -0.85
N GLN A 82 5.82 10.23 -0.52
CA GLN A 82 5.87 11.02 0.70
C GLN A 82 4.77 12.08 0.71
N ARG A 83 4.56 12.76 -0.42
CA ARG A 83 3.52 13.78 -0.51
C ARG A 83 2.12 13.18 -0.36
N ILE A 84 1.88 12.03 -0.95
CA ILE A 84 0.59 11.36 -0.81
C ILE A 84 0.32 11.02 0.66
N ILE A 85 1.33 10.54 1.36
CA ILE A 85 1.17 10.15 2.75
C ILE A 85 1.04 11.36 3.67
N THR A 86 1.86 12.40 3.46
CA THR A 86 1.83 13.56 4.34
C THR A 86 0.67 14.48 4.03
N GLU A 87 0.47 14.84 2.77
CA GLU A 87 -0.57 15.80 2.40
C GLU A 87 -1.91 15.15 2.10
N GLY A 88 -1.89 13.94 1.56
CA GLY A 88 -3.10 13.22 1.25
C GLY A 88 -3.72 12.53 2.46
N LEU A 89 -2.91 11.86 3.24
CA LEU A 89 -3.39 11.05 4.36
C LEU A 89 -3.12 11.66 5.73
N GLY A 90 -2.34 12.73 5.79
CA GLY A 90 -2.01 13.37 7.06
C GLY A 90 -1.09 12.52 7.92
N GLY A 91 -0.38 11.61 7.32
CA GLY A 91 0.53 10.73 8.04
C GLY A 91 1.98 11.09 7.84
N ARG A 92 2.85 10.14 8.18
CA ARG A 92 4.28 10.29 8.02
C ARG A 92 4.87 9.01 7.48
N LEU A 93 5.71 9.15 6.46
CA LEU A 93 6.40 8.01 5.87
C LEU A 93 7.72 7.77 6.60
N GLU A 94 7.88 6.58 7.15
CA GLU A 94 9.11 6.16 7.80
C GLU A 94 9.66 4.94 7.09
N ILE A 95 10.97 4.91 6.89
CA ILE A 95 11.63 3.82 6.21
C ILE A 95 12.68 3.22 7.15
N SER A 96 12.74 1.89 7.17
CA SER A 96 13.71 1.17 7.96
C SER A 96 14.48 0.24 7.04
N ILE A 97 15.79 0.23 7.18
CA ILE A 97 16.66 -0.62 6.37
C ILE A 97 17.34 -1.62 7.32
N LYS A 98 17.28 -2.88 6.95
CA LYS A 98 17.93 -3.95 7.74
C LYS A 98 18.90 -4.70 6.85
N PHE A 99 20.00 -5.13 7.45
CA PHE A 99 21.03 -5.88 6.73
C PHE A 99 21.18 -7.29 7.27
#